data_040077e672d110b6a89748b9ef778996
#
_entry.id   040077e672d110b6a89748b9ef778996
#
_cell.length_a   1.000
_cell.length_b   1.000
_cell.length_c   1.000
_cell.angle_alpha   90.00
_cell.angle_beta   90.00
_cell.angle_gamma   90.00
#
_symmetry.space_group_name_H-M   'P 1'
#
loop_
_entity.id
_entity.type
_entity.pdbx_description
1 polymer ?
#
loop_
_entity_poly.entity_id
_entity_poly.type
_entity_poly.pdbx_seq_one_letter_code
_entity_poly.pdbx_strand_id
1 'polypeptide(L)'
;MSSAKEIKLRIKSVKDTQKIMNAMYLIASTKLKKAKAELDQTRPYFETLRGEIKRIFRTAENIESKYFYPEDGSPAPSKTYAYLVITADKGLAGAYNQNVLKEAEKMMKDHPDFKLFVVGEYGRRYFSQHHIPIERSFLYTAQNPTMHRAREISAILLRMFENNEVDKIFVIYTDMKNSLDAQPISTRLVPFHRQQFAPNPAEKAVKIPFEFVPSINLVLDNVMQSYISGFIYSALVDSFCSEQNARMTAMDSANQNAEKILNQLSVQYNRVRQAAITQEITEVASGTMAQKRKRKKKKQREEAQVS
;
A
#
# COMPACT_ATOMS: atom_id res chain seq x y z
N MET A 1 -31.03 -11.48 -25.54
CA MET A 1 -30.87 -10.04 -25.27
C MET A 1 -31.18 -9.79 -23.80
N SER A 2 -30.38 -9.00 -23.12
CA SER A 2 -30.68 -8.64 -21.70
C SER A 2 -32.00 -7.89 -21.61
N SER A 3 -32.85 -8.24 -20.64
CA SER A 3 -34.11 -7.56 -20.44
C SER A 3 -33.91 -6.14 -19.86
N ALA A 4 -34.83 -5.22 -20.10
CA ALA A 4 -34.80 -3.87 -19.51
C ALA A 4 -34.65 -3.92 -17.97
N LYS A 5 -35.25 -4.93 -17.34
CA LYS A 5 -35.19 -5.16 -15.90
C LYS A 5 -33.75 -5.52 -15.44
N GLU A 6 -33.06 -6.37 -16.17
CA GLU A 6 -31.67 -6.75 -15.87
C GLU A 6 -30.72 -5.56 -16.00
N ILE A 7 -30.86 -4.75 -17.08
CA ILE A 7 -30.04 -3.57 -17.27
C ILE A 7 -30.29 -2.56 -16.14
N LYS A 8 -31.54 -2.36 -15.72
CA LYS A 8 -31.89 -1.48 -14.58
C LYS A 8 -31.25 -1.94 -13.26
N LEU A 9 -31.25 -3.25 -12.99
CA LEU A 9 -30.57 -3.83 -11.82
C LEU A 9 -29.06 -3.60 -11.88
N ARG A 10 -28.45 -3.78 -13.04
CA ARG A 10 -27.01 -3.55 -13.24
C ARG A 10 -26.64 -2.07 -13.05
N ILE A 11 -27.45 -1.13 -13.55
CA ILE A 11 -27.28 0.30 -13.30
C ILE A 11 -27.29 0.59 -11.79
N LYS A 12 -28.27 0.01 -11.05
CA LYS A 12 -28.35 0.16 -9.60
C LYS A 12 -27.10 -0.36 -8.90
N SER A 13 -26.65 -1.57 -9.23
CA SER A 13 -25.46 -2.18 -8.65
C SER A 13 -24.18 -1.35 -8.89
N VAL A 14 -23.99 -0.84 -10.11
CA VAL A 14 -22.83 0.03 -10.42
C VAL A 14 -22.89 1.34 -9.64
N LYS A 15 -24.07 1.98 -9.50
CA LYS A 15 -24.24 3.18 -8.67
C LYS A 15 -23.95 2.93 -7.20
N ASP A 16 -24.36 1.80 -6.65
CA ASP A 16 -24.08 1.47 -5.26
C ASP A 16 -22.60 1.18 -5.04
N THR A 17 -21.92 0.50 -5.98
CA THR A 17 -20.47 0.31 -5.97
C THR A 17 -19.73 1.65 -6.05
N GLN A 18 -20.18 2.58 -6.88
CA GLN A 18 -19.60 3.92 -7.00
C GLN A 18 -19.65 4.70 -5.69
N LYS A 19 -20.76 4.61 -4.94
CA LYS A 19 -20.87 5.24 -3.60
C LYS A 19 -19.82 4.66 -2.63
N ILE A 20 -19.60 3.34 -2.67
CA ILE A 20 -18.59 2.68 -1.83
C ILE A 20 -17.17 3.17 -2.21
N MET A 21 -16.85 3.24 -3.51
CA MET A 21 -15.55 3.73 -3.98
C MET A 21 -15.30 5.19 -3.56
N ASN A 22 -16.32 6.06 -3.65
CA ASN A 22 -16.23 7.45 -3.18
C ASN A 22 -15.99 7.53 -1.66
N ALA A 23 -16.67 6.72 -0.87
CA ALA A 23 -16.42 6.65 0.57
C ALA A 23 -14.99 6.18 0.88
N MET A 24 -14.50 5.16 0.17
CA MET A 24 -13.13 4.67 0.34
C MET A 24 -12.08 5.71 -0.05
N TYR A 25 -12.31 6.48 -1.11
CA TYR A 25 -11.48 7.62 -1.51
C TYR A 25 -11.37 8.65 -0.38
N LEU A 26 -12.50 9.09 0.19
CA LEU A 26 -12.53 10.08 1.27
C LEU A 26 -11.83 9.58 2.55
N ILE A 27 -12.04 8.31 2.91
CA ILE A 27 -11.37 7.68 4.06
C ILE A 27 -9.86 7.65 3.82
N ALA A 28 -9.40 7.22 2.65
CA ALA A 28 -7.99 7.16 2.32
C ALA A 28 -7.35 8.57 2.35
N SER A 29 -8.01 9.58 1.80
CA SER A 29 -7.58 10.97 1.82
C SER A 29 -7.39 11.51 3.24
N THR A 30 -8.36 11.25 4.12
CA THR A 30 -8.30 11.68 5.53
C THR A 30 -7.16 11.01 6.28
N LYS A 31 -6.99 9.70 6.07
CA LYS A 31 -5.90 8.92 6.68
C LYS A 31 -4.53 9.39 6.21
N LEU A 32 -4.38 9.65 4.91
CA LEU A 32 -3.14 10.17 4.33
C LEU A 32 -2.76 11.52 4.94
N LYS A 33 -3.73 12.44 5.04
CA LYS A 33 -3.49 13.76 5.64
C LYS A 33 -3.05 13.67 7.09
N LYS A 34 -3.70 12.81 7.88
CA LYS A 34 -3.34 12.58 9.29
C LYS A 34 -1.93 12.01 9.43
N ALA A 35 -1.60 10.96 8.66
CA ALA A 35 -0.29 10.31 8.72
C ALA A 35 0.85 11.26 8.31
N LYS A 36 0.66 12.08 7.28
CA LYS A 36 1.64 13.11 6.91
C LYS A 36 1.88 14.12 8.03
N ALA A 37 0.83 14.59 8.67
CA ALA A 37 0.97 15.51 9.78
C ALA A 37 1.75 14.91 10.98
N GLU A 38 1.51 13.63 11.29
CA GLU A 38 2.25 12.92 12.34
C GLU A 38 3.72 12.73 11.97
N LEU A 39 4.02 12.42 10.70
CA LEU A 39 5.39 12.29 10.20
C LEU A 39 6.14 13.62 10.28
N ASP A 40 5.51 14.72 9.85
CA ASP A 40 6.11 16.06 9.88
C ASP A 40 6.43 16.52 11.30
N GLN A 41 5.64 16.11 12.30
CA GLN A 41 5.93 16.40 13.72
C GLN A 41 7.11 15.60 14.27
N THR A 42 7.34 14.38 13.77
CA THR A 42 8.41 13.51 14.30
C THR A 42 9.72 13.63 13.52
N ARG A 43 9.67 14.08 12.26
CA ARG A 43 10.86 14.26 11.40
C ARG A 43 12.00 15.06 12.05
N PRO A 44 11.77 16.22 12.69
CA PRO A 44 12.84 17.00 13.29
C PRO A 44 13.64 16.23 14.36
N TYR A 45 12.96 15.38 15.13
CA TYR A 45 13.62 14.54 16.13
C TYR A 45 14.62 13.55 15.49
N PHE A 46 14.26 12.90 14.40
CA PHE A 46 15.16 11.96 13.71
C PHE A 46 16.27 12.65 12.95
N GLU A 47 16.02 13.83 12.40
CA GLU A 47 17.07 14.67 11.80
C GLU A 47 18.10 15.11 12.86
N THR A 48 17.64 15.45 14.06
CA THR A 48 18.50 15.75 15.19
C THR A 48 19.34 14.54 15.60
N LEU A 49 18.73 13.36 15.77
CA LEU A 49 19.48 12.12 16.07
C LEU A 49 20.56 11.84 15.04
N ARG A 50 20.23 11.96 13.75
CA ARG A 50 21.21 11.80 12.67
C ARG A 50 22.34 12.84 12.77
N GLY A 51 22.02 14.07 13.14
CA GLY A 51 22.99 15.13 13.39
C GLY A 51 23.92 14.78 14.55
N GLU A 52 23.38 14.24 15.65
CA GLU A 52 24.19 13.81 16.80
C GLU A 52 25.11 12.63 16.48
N ILE A 53 24.64 11.65 15.71
CA ILE A 53 25.50 10.54 15.24
C ILE A 53 26.66 11.09 14.40
N LYS A 54 26.38 12.00 13.45
CA LYS A 54 27.44 12.67 12.67
C LYS A 54 28.42 13.42 13.57
N ARG A 55 27.92 14.06 14.61
CA ARG A 55 28.74 14.79 15.57
C ARG A 55 29.64 13.86 16.37
N ILE A 56 29.15 12.70 16.81
CA ILE A 56 29.95 11.69 17.50
C ILE A 56 31.11 11.26 16.60
N PHE A 57 30.87 10.94 15.32
CA PHE A 57 31.93 10.55 14.37
C PHE A 57 32.94 11.65 14.05
N ARG A 58 32.58 12.93 14.23
CA ARG A 58 33.53 14.06 14.09
C ARG A 58 34.44 14.20 15.28
N THR A 59 34.00 13.78 16.46
CA THR A 59 34.69 14.05 17.73
C THR A 59 35.63 12.91 18.10
N ALA A 60 35.37 11.69 17.66
CA ALA A 60 36.13 10.53 18.02
C ALA A 60 36.64 9.79 16.76
N GLU A 61 37.95 9.52 16.77
CA GLU A 61 38.63 8.87 15.64
C GLU A 61 38.45 7.34 15.64
N ASN A 62 38.42 6.72 16.84
CA ASN A 62 38.33 5.26 17.00
C ASN A 62 37.04 4.87 17.73
N ILE A 63 35.95 4.74 16.99
CA ILE A 63 34.68 4.28 17.54
C ILE A 63 34.44 2.85 17.05
N GLU A 64 34.40 1.92 17.98
CA GLU A 64 33.96 0.56 17.72
C GLU A 64 32.49 0.41 18.11
N SER A 65 31.63 0.12 17.16
CA SER A 65 30.21 -0.18 17.39
C SER A 65 29.76 -1.27 16.45
N LYS A 66 29.06 -2.24 17.00
CA LYS A 66 28.46 -3.38 16.27
C LYS A 66 27.50 -2.96 15.15
N TYR A 67 26.96 -1.73 15.21
CA TYR A 67 26.03 -1.22 14.20
C TYR A 67 26.70 -0.71 12.93
N PHE A 68 28.03 -0.71 12.87
CA PHE A 68 28.81 -0.24 11.73
C PHE A 68 29.74 -1.32 11.19
N TYR A 69 29.99 -1.27 9.89
CA TYR A 69 31.04 -2.10 9.33
C TYR A 69 32.39 -1.74 9.96
N PRO A 70 33.27 -2.74 10.16
CA PRO A 70 34.65 -2.51 10.56
C PRO A 70 35.36 -1.55 9.60
N GLU A 71 36.34 -0.79 10.10
CA GLU A 71 37.09 0.19 9.29
C GLU A 71 37.93 -0.46 8.19
N ASP A 72 38.42 -1.66 8.43
CA ASP A 72 39.21 -2.43 7.49
C ASP A 72 38.44 -2.92 6.24
N GLY A 73 37.16 -2.63 6.20
CA GLY A 73 36.29 -2.98 5.08
C GLY A 73 36.13 -4.49 4.88
N SER A 74 36.62 -5.32 5.81
CA SER A 74 36.43 -6.76 5.74
C SER A 74 34.95 -7.08 5.83
N PRO A 75 34.32 -7.66 4.79
CA PRO A 75 32.95 -8.11 4.91
C PRO A 75 32.94 -9.25 5.92
N ALA A 76 32.28 -9.08 7.05
CA ALA A 76 31.94 -10.22 7.89
C ALA A 76 31.30 -11.29 6.99
N PRO A 77 31.69 -12.57 7.13
CA PRO A 77 31.11 -13.62 6.32
C PRO A 77 29.60 -13.61 6.50
N SER A 78 28.93 -13.09 5.50
CA SER A 78 27.48 -12.87 5.54
C SER A 78 26.80 -14.20 5.31
N LYS A 79 26.17 -14.74 6.33
CA LYS A 79 25.48 -16.03 6.26
C LYS A 79 23.98 -15.85 6.17
N THR A 80 23.38 -15.09 7.08
CA THR A 80 21.92 -15.01 7.20
C THR A 80 21.43 -13.55 7.19
N TYR A 81 20.46 -13.26 6.32
CA TYR A 81 19.84 -11.93 6.24
C TYR A 81 18.48 -11.90 6.93
N ALA A 82 18.11 -10.79 7.52
CA ALA A 82 16.75 -10.53 7.94
C ALA A 82 16.07 -9.54 6.99
N TYR A 83 14.91 -9.90 6.48
CA TYR A 83 14.08 -9.03 5.66
C TYR A 83 12.82 -8.63 6.41
N LEU A 84 12.66 -7.33 6.67
CA LEU A 84 11.40 -6.75 7.15
C LEU A 84 10.63 -6.22 5.95
N VAL A 85 9.57 -6.90 5.56
CA VAL A 85 8.72 -6.53 4.41
C VAL A 85 7.46 -5.83 4.91
N ILE A 86 7.25 -4.59 4.47
CA ILE A 86 6.11 -3.76 4.89
C ILE A 86 5.07 -3.73 3.78
N THR A 87 3.94 -4.40 3.99
CA THR A 87 2.78 -4.44 3.10
C THR A 87 1.54 -3.88 3.78
N ALA A 88 0.45 -3.69 3.03
CA ALA A 88 -0.84 -3.32 3.60
C ALA A 88 -1.54 -4.51 4.27
N ASP A 89 -2.53 -4.23 5.12
CA ASP A 89 -3.45 -5.25 5.63
C ASP A 89 -4.56 -5.58 4.62
N LYS A 90 -4.94 -4.64 3.75
CA LYS A 90 -6.05 -4.77 2.81
C LYS A 90 -5.60 -4.48 1.38
N GLY A 91 -6.33 -5.02 0.41
CA GLY A 91 -6.16 -4.74 -1.01
C GLY A 91 -6.78 -3.41 -1.44
N LEU A 92 -7.11 -3.33 -2.72
CA LEU A 92 -7.71 -2.16 -3.39
C LEU A 92 -6.81 -0.90 -3.38
N ALA A 93 -5.51 -1.09 -3.28
CA ALA A 93 -4.48 -0.05 -3.34
C ALA A 93 -3.64 -0.15 -4.63
N GLY A 94 -4.28 -0.44 -5.77
CA GLY A 94 -3.58 -0.59 -7.04
C GLY A 94 -2.46 -1.64 -6.98
N ALA A 95 -1.30 -1.30 -7.51
CA ALA A 95 -0.13 -2.18 -7.56
C ALA A 95 0.76 -2.11 -6.29
N TYR A 96 0.40 -1.34 -5.26
CA TYR A 96 1.21 -1.10 -4.08
C TYR A 96 1.79 -2.39 -3.47
N ASN A 97 0.94 -3.34 -3.08
CA ASN A 97 1.40 -4.58 -2.47
C ASN A 97 2.26 -5.42 -3.43
N GLN A 98 1.85 -5.54 -4.68
CA GLN A 98 2.57 -6.35 -5.68
C GLN A 98 3.97 -5.83 -5.96
N ASN A 99 4.16 -4.51 -5.97
CA ASN A 99 5.46 -3.91 -6.20
C ASN A 99 6.43 -4.19 -5.03
N VAL A 100 5.97 -4.08 -3.78
CA VAL A 100 6.78 -4.42 -2.59
C VAL A 100 7.14 -5.91 -2.59
N LEU A 101 6.17 -6.78 -2.89
CA LEU A 101 6.41 -8.22 -2.91
C LEU A 101 7.42 -8.63 -3.98
N LYS A 102 7.37 -8.02 -5.18
CA LYS A 102 8.36 -8.25 -6.24
C LYS A 102 9.78 -7.86 -5.81
N GLU A 103 9.93 -6.72 -5.13
CA GLU A 103 11.24 -6.30 -4.61
C GLU A 103 11.73 -7.26 -3.52
N ALA A 104 10.84 -7.72 -2.63
CA ALA A 104 11.16 -8.71 -1.61
C ALA A 104 11.61 -10.04 -2.23
N GLU A 105 10.89 -10.56 -3.21
CA GLU A 105 11.26 -11.80 -3.90
C GLU A 105 12.61 -11.70 -4.62
N LYS A 106 12.91 -10.55 -5.22
CA LYS A 106 14.20 -10.30 -5.85
C LYS A 106 15.34 -10.41 -4.82
N MET A 107 15.19 -9.74 -3.68
CA MET A 107 16.17 -9.78 -2.59
C MET A 107 16.37 -11.21 -2.04
N MET A 108 15.28 -11.97 -1.88
CA MET A 108 15.31 -13.35 -1.39
C MET A 108 15.97 -14.32 -2.38
N LYS A 109 15.83 -14.08 -3.69
CA LYS A 109 16.52 -14.88 -4.72
C LYS A 109 18.03 -14.64 -4.73
N ASP A 110 18.43 -13.40 -4.51
CA ASP A 110 19.86 -13.05 -4.46
C ASP A 110 20.55 -13.63 -3.21
N HIS A 111 19.81 -13.79 -2.10
CA HIS A 111 20.29 -14.32 -0.82
C HIS A 111 19.27 -15.29 -0.22
N PRO A 112 19.41 -16.61 -0.50
CA PRO A 112 18.41 -17.61 -0.11
C PRO A 112 18.44 -17.99 1.39
N ASP A 113 19.53 -17.68 2.11
CA ASP A 113 19.57 -17.84 3.56
C ASP A 113 19.08 -16.58 4.25
N PHE A 114 17.80 -16.60 4.66
CA PHE A 114 17.16 -15.43 5.26
C PHE A 114 16.11 -15.79 6.32
N LYS A 115 15.84 -14.84 7.19
CA LYS A 115 14.71 -14.81 8.11
C LYS A 115 13.73 -13.71 7.68
N LEU A 116 12.47 -14.08 7.48
CA LEU A 116 11.44 -13.19 6.96
C LEU A 116 10.54 -12.65 8.07
N PHE A 117 10.45 -11.32 8.14
CA PHE A 117 9.55 -10.57 9.01
C PHE A 117 8.55 -9.79 8.16
N VAL A 118 7.28 -9.89 8.48
CA VAL A 118 6.23 -9.30 7.65
C VAL A 118 5.34 -8.38 8.45
N VAL A 119 5.18 -7.15 7.97
CA VAL A 119 4.15 -6.21 8.40
C VAL A 119 3.01 -6.24 7.39
N GLY A 120 1.79 -6.38 7.88
CA GLY A 120 0.57 -6.39 7.06
C GLY A 120 0.07 -7.77 6.68
N GLU A 121 -1.24 -7.90 6.70
CA GLU A 121 -1.93 -9.17 6.44
C GLU A 121 -1.80 -9.64 4.99
N TYR A 122 -1.70 -8.68 4.03
CA TYR A 122 -1.56 -9.02 2.61
C TYR A 122 -0.26 -9.79 2.34
N GLY A 123 0.87 -9.31 2.86
CA GLY A 123 2.15 -9.98 2.73
C GLY A 123 2.17 -11.32 3.47
N ARG A 124 1.61 -11.37 4.68
CA ARG A 124 1.50 -12.61 5.44
C ARG A 124 0.79 -13.70 4.64
N ARG A 125 -0.35 -13.40 4.05
CA ARG A 125 -1.10 -14.36 3.22
C ARG A 125 -0.32 -14.76 1.98
N TYR A 126 0.31 -13.79 1.32
CA TYR A 126 1.09 -14.03 0.11
C TYR A 126 2.21 -15.02 0.37
N PHE A 127 3.08 -14.76 1.33
CA PHE A 127 4.22 -15.62 1.64
C PHE A 127 3.79 -17.01 2.16
N SER A 128 2.72 -17.07 2.96
CA SER A 128 2.15 -18.35 3.41
C SER A 128 1.63 -19.19 2.23
N GLN A 129 0.97 -18.57 1.25
CA GLN A 129 0.47 -19.27 0.05
C GLN A 129 1.60 -19.76 -0.86
N HIS A 130 2.74 -19.07 -0.87
CA HIS A 130 3.94 -19.47 -1.62
C HIS A 130 4.90 -20.36 -0.81
N HIS A 131 4.46 -20.84 0.36
CA HIS A 131 5.25 -21.70 1.25
C HIS A 131 6.61 -21.10 1.67
N ILE A 132 6.71 -19.78 1.72
CA ILE A 132 7.88 -19.06 2.21
C ILE A 132 7.75 -18.93 3.73
N PRO A 133 8.71 -19.46 4.52
CA PRO A 133 8.63 -19.42 5.97
C PRO A 133 8.70 -17.98 6.49
N ILE A 134 7.81 -17.67 7.41
CA ILE A 134 7.76 -16.36 8.09
C ILE A 134 8.19 -16.57 9.53
N GLU A 135 9.28 -15.92 9.94
CA GLU A 135 9.77 -15.97 11.34
C GLU A 135 8.77 -15.26 12.27
N ARG A 136 8.31 -14.08 11.90
CA ARG A 136 7.31 -13.33 12.64
C ARG A 136 6.50 -12.38 11.76
N SER A 137 5.19 -12.28 12.05
CA SER A 137 4.31 -11.29 11.43
C SER A 137 3.79 -10.30 12.47
N PHE A 138 3.71 -9.02 12.06
CA PHE A 138 3.20 -7.92 12.87
C PHE A 138 1.84 -7.47 12.32
N LEU A 139 0.77 -7.98 12.93
CA LEU A 139 -0.59 -7.68 12.51
C LEU A 139 -1.03 -6.29 12.97
N TYR A 140 -1.93 -5.64 12.23
CA TYR A 140 -2.52 -4.33 12.51
C TYR A 140 -1.54 -3.14 12.55
N THR A 141 -0.26 -3.37 12.41
CA THR A 141 0.76 -2.30 12.39
C THR A 141 0.64 -1.45 11.13
N ALA A 142 0.31 -2.06 9.99
CA ALA A 142 0.17 -1.37 8.72
C ALA A 142 -0.99 -0.35 8.69
N GLN A 143 -2.04 -0.55 9.48
CA GLN A 143 -3.20 0.37 9.51
C GLN A 143 -3.02 1.60 10.39
N ASN A 144 -2.18 1.50 11.40
CA ASN A 144 -1.92 2.56 12.37
C ASN A 144 -0.46 2.49 12.84
N PRO A 145 0.48 2.98 12.03
CA PRO A 145 1.88 3.00 12.39
C PRO A 145 2.08 3.90 13.62
N THR A 146 2.73 3.38 14.64
CA THR A 146 3.07 4.11 15.86
C THR A 146 4.52 3.90 16.23
N MET A 147 5.13 4.86 16.93
CA MET A 147 6.49 4.74 17.44
C MET A 147 6.64 3.53 18.39
N HIS A 148 5.60 3.17 19.15
CA HIS A 148 5.61 2.01 20.02
C HIS A 148 5.78 0.72 19.20
N ARG A 149 5.04 0.56 18.11
CA ARG A 149 5.17 -0.59 17.21
C ARG A 149 6.53 -0.64 16.51
N ALA A 150 7.04 0.50 16.10
CA ALA A 150 8.37 0.56 15.51
C ALA A 150 9.46 0.12 16.50
N ARG A 151 9.37 0.53 17.78
CA ARG A 151 10.27 0.07 18.84
C ARG A 151 10.15 -1.44 19.11
N GLU A 152 8.95 -1.99 19.12
CA GLU A 152 8.74 -3.44 19.25
C GLU A 152 9.43 -4.22 18.13
N ILE A 153 9.23 -3.79 16.88
CA ILE A 153 9.86 -4.40 15.71
C ILE A 153 11.38 -4.27 15.78
N SER A 154 11.89 -3.05 16.05
CA SER A 154 13.32 -2.81 16.12
C SER A 154 14.01 -3.63 17.21
N ALA A 155 13.39 -3.75 18.39
CA ALA A 155 13.95 -4.51 19.52
C ALA A 155 14.10 -6.01 19.17
N ILE A 156 13.16 -6.58 18.43
CA ILE A 156 13.23 -7.98 17.99
C ILE A 156 14.37 -8.15 16.97
N LEU A 157 14.41 -7.31 15.95
CA LEU A 157 15.41 -7.39 14.89
C LEU A 157 16.82 -7.14 15.42
N LEU A 158 17.00 -6.14 16.27
CA LEU A 158 18.29 -5.82 16.87
C LEU A 158 18.79 -6.90 17.82
N ARG A 159 17.90 -7.54 18.62
CA ARG A 159 18.28 -8.67 19.47
C ARG A 159 18.85 -9.82 18.64
N MET A 160 18.26 -10.15 17.49
CA MET A 160 18.76 -11.20 16.62
C MET A 160 20.12 -10.81 15.98
N PHE A 161 20.26 -9.55 15.62
CA PHE A 161 21.55 -9.02 15.13
C PHE A 161 22.63 -9.05 16.22
N GLU A 162 22.31 -8.66 17.44
CA GLU A 162 23.20 -8.66 18.58
C GLU A 162 23.62 -10.06 19.02
N ASN A 163 22.73 -11.05 18.86
CA ASN A 163 23.01 -12.45 19.14
C ASN A 163 23.74 -13.17 17.98
N ASN A 164 24.08 -12.46 16.88
CA ASN A 164 24.68 -13.03 15.67
C ASN A 164 23.79 -14.11 15.00
N GLU A 165 22.47 -14.02 15.17
CA GLU A 165 21.51 -14.87 14.47
C GLU A 165 21.27 -14.40 13.03
N VAL A 166 21.51 -13.12 12.77
CA VAL A 166 21.47 -12.48 11.45
C VAL A 166 22.59 -11.46 11.32
N ASP A 167 23.21 -11.40 10.14
CA ASP A 167 24.37 -10.53 9.87
C ASP A 167 23.95 -9.17 9.27
N LYS A 168 22.84 -9.14 8.56
CA LYS A 168 22.31 -7.93 7.93
C LYS A 168 20.81 -7.87 8.06
N ILE A 169 20.30 -6.67 8.27
CA ILE A 169 18.87 -6.41 8.32
C ILE A 169 18.51 -5.43 7.20
N PHE A 170 17.55 -5.80 6.38
CA PHE A 170 16.98 -4.95 5.33
C PHE A 170 15.52 -4.67 5.62
N VAL A 171 15.10 -3.45 5.33
CA VAL A 171 13.69 -3.04 5.34
C VAL A 171 13.26 -2.84 3.89
N ILE A 172 12.21 -3.54 3.48
CA ILE A 172 11.63 -3.46 2.14
C ILE A 172 10.26 -2.79 2.28
N TYR A 173 10.16 -1.60 1.74
CA TYR A 173 9.00 -0.73 1.94
C TYR A 173 8.79 0.19 0.73
N THR A 174 7.70 0.93 0.70
CA THR A 174 7.46 1.94 -0.33
C THR A 174 7.81 3.32 0.20
N ASP A 175 8.86 3.92 -0.36
CA ASP A 175 9.26 5.30 -0.08
C ASP A 175 8.35 6.28 -0.84
N MET A 176 7.81 7.25 -0.13
CA MET A 176 6.93 8.27 -0.69
C MET A 176 7.65 9.61 -0.81
N LYS A 177 8.34 9.83 -1.93
CA LYS A 177 8.96 11.12 -2.22
C LYS A 177 7.93 12.23 -2.42
N ASN A 178 6.88 11.92 -3.17
CA ASN A 178 5.73 12.81 -3.38
C ASN A 178 4.50 11.96 -3.79
N SER A 179 3.36 12.61 -4.03
CA SER A 179 2.11 11.94 -4.38
C SER A 179 2.13 11.20 -5.72
N LEU A 180 3.08 11.51 -6.60
CA LEU A 180 3.23 10.91 -7.93
C LEU A 180 4.37 9.88 -7.99
N ASP A 181 5.32 9.97 -7.06
CA ASP A 181 6.52 9.13 -7.03
C ASP A 181 6.57 8.36 -5.71
N ALA A 182 6.05 7.14 -5.75
CA ALA A 182 6.11 6.17 -4.67
C ALA A 182 6.72 4.88 -5.22
N GLN A 183 7.92 4.54 -4.77
CA GLN A 183 8.68 3.39 -5.27
C GLN A 183 8.99 2.39 -4.16
N PRO A 184 8.86 1.08 -4.42
CA PRO A 184 9.34 0.07 -3.51
C PRO A 184 10.88 0.13 -3.50
N ILE A 185 11.43 0.21 -2.31
CA ILE A 185 12.87 0.21 -2.09
C ILE A 185 13.27 -0.79 -1.02
N SER A 186 14.49 -1.27 -1.13
CA SER A 186 15.14 -2.06 -0.10
C SER A 186 16.28 -1.25 0.52
N THR A 187 16.20 -1.00 1.81
CA THR A 187 17.21 -0.24 2.54
C THR A 187 17.83 -1.11 3.61
N ARG A 188 19.18 -1.18 3.63
CA ARG A 188 19.89 -1.87 4.69
C ARG A 188 19.79 -1.03 5.99
N LEU A 189 19.26 -1.67 7.03
CA LEU A 189 19.09 -1.06 8.35
C LEU A 189 20.37 -1.18 9.18
N VAL A 190 20.97 -2.35 9.22
CA VAL A 190 22.25 -2.64 9.89
C VAL A 190 23.02 -3.72 9.13
N PRO A 191 24.39 -3.71 9.18
CA PRO A 191 25.25 -2.65 9.66
C PRO A 191 25.29 -1.44 8.73
N PHE A 192 25.54 -0.27 9.28
CA PHE A 192 25.69 0.98 8.53
C PHE A 192 27.10 1.12 7.96
N HIS A 193 27.22 1.81 6.83
CA HIS A 193 28.50 2.35 6.42
C HIS A 193 28.79 3.67 7.15
N ARG A 194 29.96 3.83 7.71
CA ARG A 194 30.39 5.07 8.38
C ARG A 194 30.26 6.29 7.47
N GLN A 195 30.47 6.12 6.17
CA GLN A 195 30.32 7.16 5.15
C GLN A 195 28.93 7.78 5.10
N GLN A 196 27.87 7.07 5.51
CA GLN A 196 26.50 7.61 5.59
C GLN A 196 26.35 8.72 6.63
N PHE A 197 27.24 8.72 7.61
CA PHE A 197 27.31 9.70 8.70
C PHE A 197 28.57 10.57 8.62
N ALA A 198 29.36 10.44 7.55
CA ALA A 198 30.52 11.31 7.35
C ALA A 198 30.10 12.78 7.26
N PRO A 199 30.88 13.69 7.86
CA PRO A 199 30.62 15.10 7.77
C PRO A 199 30.67 15.58 6.33
N ASN A 200 29.75 16.46 5.96
CA ASN A 200 29.81 17.11 4.67
C ASN A 200 31.05 18.06 4.67
N PRO A 201 31.96 17.98 3.68
CA PRO A 201 33.15 18.83 3.63
C PRO A 201 32.85 20.34 3.69
N ALA A 202 31.63 20.74 3.28
CA ALA A 202 31.16 22.12 3.33
C ALA A 202 30.68 22.59 4.72
N GLU A 203 30.43 21.67 5.64
CA GLU A 203 30.02 22.02 7.01
C GLU A 203 31.28 22.40 7.84
N LYS A 204 31.45 23.66 8.13
CA LYS A 204 32.52 24.13 9.03
C LYS A 204 32.43 23.39 10.36
N ALA A 205 33.44 22.59 10.67
CA ALA A 205 33.52 21.85 11.90
C ALA A 205 33.68 22.81 13.07
N VAL A 206 32.62 23.10 13.78
CA VAL A 206 32.75 23.70 15.12
C VAL A 206 33.27 22.59 16.03
N LYS A 207 34.56 22.61 16.33
CA LYS A 207 35.20 21.71 17.31
C LYS A 207 34.81 22.16 18.70
N ILE A 208 33.62 21.83 19.16
CA ILE A 208 33.27 21.93 20.57
C ILE A 208 33.68 20.60 21.18
N PRO A 209 34.59 20.57 22.16
CA PRO A 209 34.94 19.36 22.88
C PRO A 209 33.70 18.88 23.66
N PHE A 210 33.29 17.61 23.39
CA PHE A 210 32.22 16.96 24.12
C PHE A 210 32.81 15.88 25.00
N GLU A 211 32.28 15.80 26.21
CA GLU A 211 32.51 14.71 27.13
C GLU A 211 31.31 13.75 27.02
N PHE A 212 31.59 12.45 26.83
CA PHE A 212 30.59 11.41 26.75
C PHE A 212 30.56 10.59 28.03
N VAL A 213 29.45 10.61 28.73
CA VAL A 213 29.29 9.90 30.01
C VAL A 213 28.28 8.79 29.84
N PRO A 214 28.58 7.54 30.21
CA PRO A 214 29.85 7.06 30.80
C PRO A 214 30.96 6.76 29.78
N SER A 215 30.61 6.51 28.51
CA SER A 215 31.54 6.29 27.40
C SER A 215 30.89 6.62 26.06
N ILE A 216 31.73 6.91 25.06
CA ILE A 216 31.28 7.24 23.71
C ILE A 216 30.55 6.05 23.06
N ASN A 217 31.01 4.83 23.25
CA ASN A 217 30.41 3.64 22.66
C ASN A 217 29.02 3.39 23.21
N LEU A 218 28.81 3.53 24.53
CA LEU A 218 27.50 3.35 25.16
C LEU A 218 26.50 4.43 24.71
N VAL A 219 26.97 5.68 24.61
CA VAL A 219 26.13 6.77 24.09
C VAL A 219 25.74 6.51 22.65
N LEU A 220 26.70 6.12 21.81
CA LEU A 220 26.43 5.79 20.41
C LEU A 220 25.45 4.63 20.27
N ASP A 221 25.62 3.53 21.02
CA ASP A 221 24.71 2.38 20.97
C ASP A 221 23.26 2.77 21.33
N ASN A 222 23.06 3.59 22.36
CA ASN A 222 21.73 4.08 22.74
C ASN A 222 21.11 5.00 21.67
N VAL A 223 21.93 5.90 21.09
CA VAL A 223 21.48 6.78 20.03
C VAL A 223 21.13 5.97 18.76
N MET A 224 21.93 4.93 18.43
CA MET A 224 21.68 4.07 17.29
C MET A 224 20.39 3.27 17.44
N GLN A 225 20.08 2.73 18.62
CA GLN A 225 18.80 2.05 18.86
C GLN A 225 17.61 2.98 18.63
N SER A 226 17.71 4.22 19.10
CA SER A 226 16.69 5.24 18.89
C SER A 226 16.55 5.64 17.42
N TYR A 227 17.68 5.78 16.71
CA TYR A 227 17.71 6.10 15.28
C TYR A 227 17.10 4.96 14.43
N ILE A 228 17.46 3.71 14.73
CA ILE A 228 16.92 2.53 14.04
C ILE A 228 15.40 2.42 14.24
N SER A 229 14.93 2.61 15.47
CA SER A 229 13.49 2.62 15.76
C SER A 229 12.77 3.73 14.99
N GLY A 230 13.39 4.89 14.88
CA GLY A 230 12.90 6.00 14.11
C GLY A 230 12.86 5.74 12.61
N PHE A 231 13.88 5.08 12.08
CA PHE A 231 13.90 4.68 10.68
C PHE A 231 12.75 3.70 10.36
N ILE A 232 12.54 2.69 11.21
CA ILE A 232 11.42 1.74 11.05
C ILE A 232 10.08 2.48 11.14
N TYR A 233 9.93 3.44 12.06
CA TYR A 233 8.73 4.26 12.14
C TYR A 233 8.49 5.06 10.86
N SER A 234 9.51 5.74 10.34
CA SER A 234 9.42 6.45 9.06
C SER A 234 9.01 5.52 7.92
N ALA A 235 9.66 4.37 7.80
CA ALA A 235 9.33 3.37 6.76
C ALA A 235 7.89 2.86 6.87
N LEU A 236 7.36 2.66 8.09
CA LEU A 236 5.96 2.29 8.32
C LEU A 236 5.00 3.40 7.88
N VAL A 237 5.31 4.67 8.21
CA VAL A 237 4.47 5.81 7.84
C VAL A 237 4.54 6.08 6.34
N ASP A 238 5.73 6.05 5.74
CA ASP A 238 5.89 6.22 4.28
C ASP A 238 5.12 5.14 3.51
N SER A 239 5.23 3.88 3.95
CA SER A 239 4.45 2.77 3.40
C SER A 239 2.96 3.00 3.53
N PHE A 240 2.50 3.46 4.69
CA PHE A 240 1.08 3.75 4.93
C PHE A 240 0.59 4.92 4.07
N CYS A 241 1.38 5.99 3.95
CA CYS A 241 1.06 7.13 3.07
C CYS A 241 0.98 6.68 1.60
N SER A 242 1.93 5.87 1.15
CA SER A 242 1.96 5.31 -0.21
C SER A 242 0.76 4.41 -0.48
N GLU A 243 0.39 3.56 0.47
CA GLU A 243 -0.81 2.72 0.41
C GLU A 243 -2.09 3.55 0.26
N GLN A 244 -2.27 4.58 1.12
CA GLN A 244 -3.47 5.42 1.05
C GLN A 244 -3.51 6.23 -0.24
N ASN A 245 -2.38 6.75 -0.71
CA ASN A 245 -2.29 7.46 -1.98
C ASN A 245 -2.61 6.55 -3.18
N ALA A 246 -2.05 5.34 -3.22
CA ALA A 246 -2.36 4.35 -4.25
C ALA A 246 -3.84 3.93 -4.22
N ARG A 247 -4.44 3.80 -3.03
CA ARG A 247 -5.87 3.53 -2.87
C ARG A 247 -6.72 4.68 -3.38
N MET A 248 -6.39 5.93 -3.08
CA MET A 248 -7.09 7.10 -3.62
C MET A 248 -7.09 7.09 -5.15
N THR A 249 -5.93 6.93 -5.76
CA THR A 249 -5.78 6.89 -7.23
C THR A 249 -6.57 5.73 -7.85
N ALA A 250 -6.52 4.54 -7.22
CA ALA A 250 -7.29 3.38 -7.69
C ALA A 250 -8.80 3.61 -7.59
N MET A 251 -9.29 4.22 -6.50
CA MET A 251 -10.72 4.52 -6.32
C MET A 251 -11.20 5.61 -7.27
N ASP A 252 -10.39 6.64 -7.52
CA ASP A 252 -10.71 7.68 -8.50
C ASP A 252 -10.83 7.12 -9.92
N SER A 253 -9.85 6.32 -10.35
CA SER A 253 -9.89 5.62 -11.64
C SER A 253 -11.10 4.68 -11.77
N ALA A 254 -11.44 3.99 -10.70
CA ALA A 254 -12.62 3.11 -10.67
C ALA A 254 -13.93 3.91 -10.76
N ASN A 255 -14.02 5.08 -10.12
CA ASN A 255 -15.17 5.98 -10.23
C ASN A 255 -15.37 6.50 -11.65
N GLN A 256 -14.29 6.95 -12.31
CA GLN A 256 -14.35 7.40 -13.71
C GLN A 256 -14.80 6.28 -14.65
N ASN A 257 -14.32 5.05 -14.42
CA ASN A 257 -14.75 3.89 -15.19
C ASN A 257 -16.22 3.53 -14.92
N ALA A 258 -16.69 3.63 -13.67
CA ALA A 258 -18.08 3.41 -13.33
C ALA A 258 -19.01 4.40 -14.02
N GLU A 259 -18.64 5.68 -14.14
CA GLU A 259 -19.41 6.68 -14.90
C GLU A 259 -19.53 6.31 -16.38
N LYS A 260 -18.45 5.88 -17.02
CA LYS A 260 -18.47 5.42 -18.41
C LYS A 260 -19.42 4.23 -18.58
N ILE A 261 -19.37 3.24 -17.68
CA ILE A 261 -20.25 2.08 -17.68
C ILE A 261 -21.71 2.50 -17.47
N LEU A 262 -22.03 3.42 -16.55
CA LEU A 262 -23.36 3.94 -16.31
C LEU A 262 -23.94 4.63 -17.53
N ASN A 263 -23.15 5.44 -18.23
CA ASN A 263 -23.57 6.09 -19.46
C ASN A 263 -23.91 5.08 -20.56
N GLN A 264 -23.05 4.07 -20.77
CA GLN A 264 -23.30 2.98 -21.73
C GLN A 264 -24.57 2.20 -21.37
N LEU A 265 -24.74 1.82 -20.11
CA LEU A 265 -25.93 1.09 -19.65
C LEU A 265 -27.21 1.92 -19.77
N SER A 266 -27.13 3.24 -19.55
CA SER A 266 -28.28 4.13 -19.68
C SER A 266 -28.76 4.23 -21.15
N VAL A 267 -27.83 4.35 -22.09
CA VAL A 267 -28.14 4.31 -23.53
C VAL A 267 -28.76 2.98 -23.92
N GLN A 268 -28.16 1.88 -23.48
CA GLN A 268 -28.66 0.53 -23.76
C GLN A 268 -30.08 0.31 -23.15
N TYR A 269 -30.30 0.75 -21.93
CA TYR A 269 -31.60 0.70 -21.26
C TYR A 269 -32.67 1.44 -22.05
N ASN A 270 -32.41 2.67 -22.48
CA ASN A 270 -33.35 3.47 -23.24
C ASN A 270 -33.69 2.80 -24.58
N ARG A 271 -32.70 2.23 -25.29
CA ARG A 271 -32.91 1.50 -26.54
C ARG A 271 -33.82 0.28 -26.34
N VAL A 272 -33.52 -0.54 -25.33
CA VAL A 272 -34.32 -1.75 -25.04
C VAL A 272 -35.73 -1.39 -24.60
N ARG A 273 -35.88 -0.34 -23.76
CA ARG A 273 -37.18 0.18 -23.33
C ARG A 273 -38.03 0.67 -24.53
N GLN A 274 -37.42 1.46 -25.43
CA GLN A 274 -38.13 1.92 -26.63
C GLN A 274 -38.58 0.76 -27.53
N ALA A 275 -37.71 -0.21 -27.74
CA ALA A 275 -38.06 -1.42 -28.52
C ALA A 275 -39.22 -2.20 -27.90
N ALA A 276 -39.22 -2.38 -26.57
CA ALA A 276 -40.32 -3.04 -25.86
C ALA A 276 -41.64 -2.27 -25.98
N ILE A 277 -41.62 -0.94 -25.79
CA ILE A 277 -42.85 -0.11 -25.98
C ILE A 277 -43.34 -0.20 -27.41
N THR A 278 -42.46 -0.13 -28.41
CA THR A 278 -42.86 -0.25 -29.82
C THR A 278 -43.47 -1.61 -30.10
N GLN A 279 -42.92 -2.67 -29.55
CA GLN A 279 -43.47 -4.04 -29.69
C GLN A 279 -44.86 -4.14 -29.06
N GLU A 280 -45.05 -3.66 -27.83
CA GLU A 280 -46.37 -3.61 -27.14
C GLU A 280 -47.43 -2.87 -27.98
N ILE A 281 -47.08 -1.68 -28.48
CA ILE A 281 -47.98 -0.88 -29.32
C ILE A 281 -48.33 -1.66 -30.59
N THR A 282 -47.37 -2.31 -31.24
CA THR A 282 -47.57 -3.10 -32.45
C THR A 282 -48.46 -4.33 -32.21
N GLU A 283 -48.26 -5.03 -31.11
CA GLU A 283 -49.11 -6.14 -30.67
C GLU A 283 -50.55 -5.74 -30.42
N VAL A 284 -50.75 -4.64 -29.68
CA VAL A 284 -52.10 -4.11 -29.43
C VAL A 284 -52.77 -3.65 -30.71
N ALA A 285 -52.06 -2.93 -31.59
CA ALA A 285 -52.61 -2.50 -32.90
C ALA A 285 -52.97 -3.69 -33.79
N SER A 286 -52.11 -4.69 -33.86
CA SER A 286 -52.34 -5.93 -34.64
C SER A 286 -53.51 -6.74 -34.08
N GLY A 287 -53.62 -6.84 -32.75
CA GLY A 287 -54.74 -7.50 -32.08
C GLY A 287 -56.08 -6.81 -32.35
N THR A 288 -56.13 -5.47 -32.31
CA THR A 288 -57.33 -4.70 -32.64
C THR A 288 -57.73 -4.86 -34.11
N MET A 289 -56.80 -4.86 -35.05
CA MET A 289 -57.08 -5.12 -36.46
C MET A 289 -57.61 -6.53 -36.70
N ALA A 290 -57.03 -7.54 -36.07
CA ALA A 290 -57.47 -8.93 -36.16
C ALA A 290 -58.92 -9.09 -35.63
N GLN A 291 -59.26 -8.41 -34.52
CA GLN A 291 -60.57 -8.43 -33.93
C GLN A 291 -61.63 -7.73 -34.81
N LYS A 292 -61.29 -6.58 -35.43
CA LYS A 292 -62.13 -5.90 -36.42
C LYS A 292 -62.37 -6.77 -37.64
N ARG A 293 -61.37 -7.47 -38.17
CA ARG A 293 -61.52 -8.43 -39.32
C ARG A 293 -62.45 -9.59 -38.96
N LYS A 294 -62.33 -10.17 -37.76
CA LYS A 294 -63.22 -11.23 -37.29
C LYS A 294 -64.67 -10.76 -37.19
N ARG A 295 -64.94 -9.59 -36.63
CA ARG A 295 -66.27 -9.00 -36.53
C ARG A 295 -66.87 -8.74 -37.92
N LYS A 296 -66.09 -8.21 -38.87
CA LYS A 296 -66.55 -8.00 -40.26
C LYS A 296 -66.92 -9.28 -40.97
N LYS A 297 -66.09 -10.33 -40.84
CA LYS A 297 -66.39 -11.68 -41.39
C LYS A 297 -67.61 -12.34 -40.75
N LYS A 298 -67.86 -12.11 -39.43
CA LYS A 298 -69.05 -12.62 -38.75
C LYS A 298 -70.32 -11.95 -39.28
N LYS A 299 -70.30 -10.61 -39.42
CA LYS A 299 -71.43 -9.84 -39.98
C LYS A 299 -71.75 -10.26 -41.42
N GLN A 300 -70.78 -10.42 -42.28
CA GLN A 300 -70.95 -10.93 -43.68
C GLN A 300 -71.51 -12.35 -43.73
N ARG A 301 -71.17 -13.22 -42.76
CA ARG A 301 -71.76 -14.56 -42.66
C ARG A 301 -73.22 -14.61 -42.23
N GLU A 302 -73.55 -13.69 -41.26
CA GLU A 302 -74.91 -13.54 -40.78
C GLU A 302 -75.85 -12.93 -41.86
N GLU A 303 -75.33 -11.92 -42.63
CA GLU A 303 -76.09 -11.35 -43.78
C GLU A 303 -76.26 -12.34 -44.92
N ALA A 304 -75.33 -13.25 -45.18
CA ALA A 304 -75.42 -14.30 -46.23
C ALA A 304 -76.28 -15.49 -45.81
N GLN A 305 -76.68 -15.66 -44.55
CA GLN A 305 -77.59 -16.69 -44.06
C GLN A 305 -79.05 -16.21 -44.00
N VAL A 306 -79.31 -14.91 -44.16
CA VAL A 306 -80.67 -14.29 -44.11
C VAL A 306 -81.19 -14.00 -45.54
N SER A 307 -80.39 -14.15 -46.58
CA SER A 307 -80.74 -14.09 -48.00
C SER A 307 -80.95 -15.46 -48.58
#